data_9bb965e46581c399180f19eb8da7c8e3
#
_entry.id   9bb965e46581c399180f19eb8da7c8e3
#
_cell.length_a   1.000
_cell.length_b   1.000
_cell.length_c   1.000
_cell.angle_alpha   90.00
_cell.angle_beta   90.00
_cell.angle_gamma   90.00
#
_symmetry.space_group_name_H-M   'P 1'
#
loop_
_entity.id
_entity.type
_entity.pdbx_description
1 polymer ?
#
loop_
_entity_poly.entity_id
_entity_poly.type
_entity_poly.pdbx_seq_one_letter_code
_entity_poly.pdbx_strand_id
1 'polypeptide(L)'
;MNTPPSAGPAPASSPIPTLTLPTGVPIPVLGFGTYKVSPEDTYDAVSRALEVGYRHIDTAQMYGNEAEVGAALEASGIPREDLFVTTKVDNSNHEPERAAASIRRSLEDLRTDYVDLLLVHWPLPTLYGGDVALPWPALEDAFNAGDARAIGLSNYEREHVEAVRAVATVAPHVLQVESHPFFPNANLRTYAQGLGMVFEAWSPLARGRVVTEATLVEIGAHIGVGPTQVALRWALDRGHVVFPKTLSPARMATNFDVFSFVLDPEQTARIDALDAGEAGRMGSHPATMDRL
;
A
#
# COMPACT_ATOMS: atom_id res chain seq x y z
N MET A 1 45.81 11.03 -22.23
CA MET A 1 44.51 11.33 -21.64
C MET A 1 43.64 10.09 -21.82
N ASN A 2 43.53 9.27 -20.76
CA ASN A 2 42.68 8.08 -20.80
C ASN A 2 41.28 8.47 -20.33
N THR A 3 40.33 8.42 -21.22
CA THR A 3 38.88 8.52 -20.89
C THR A 3 38.48 7.24 -20.15
N PRO A 4 37.81 7.31 -18.99
CA PRO A 4 37.32 6.12 -18.33
C PRO A 4 36.18 5.49 -19.17
N PRO A 5 36.05 4.15 -19.16
CA PRO A 5 34.99 3.49 -19.90
C PRO A 5 33.64 3.91 -19.38
N SER A 6 32.71 4.22 -20.30
CA SER A 6 31.30 4.50 -19.98
C SER A 6 30.70 3.27 -19.28
N ALA A 7 30.12 3.48 -18.11
CA ALA A 7 29.32 2.45 -17.46
C ALA A 7 28.21 2.03 -18.42
N GLY A 8 28.19 0.76 -18.77
CA GLY A 8 27.09 0.18 -19.56
C GLY A 8 25.75 0.31 -18.81
N PRO A 9 24.59 0.20 -19.50
CA PRO A 9 23.30 0.26 -18.86
C PRO A 9 23.23 -0.79 -17.75
N ALA A 10 22.75 -0.37 -16.57
CA ALA A 10 22.48 -1.28 -15.47
C ALA A 10 21.56 -2.42 -15.98
N PRO A 11 21.75 -3.67 -15.50
CA PRO A 11 20.89 -4.77 -15.91
C PRO A 11 19.43 -4.39 -15.62
N ALA A 12 18.55 -4.59 -16.60
CA ALA A 12 17.13 -4.38 -16.44
C ALA A 12 16.67 -5.20 -15.20
N SER A 13 16.22 -4.51 -14.16
CA SER A 13 15.66 -5.16 -12.98
C SER A 13 14.51 -6.06 -13.43
N SER A 14 14.47 -7.29 -12.95
CA SER A 14 13.32 -8.16 -13.20
C SER A 14 12.04 -7.43 -12.82
N PRO A 15 10.96 -7.54 -13.62
CA PRO A 15 9.72 -6.85 -13.31
C PRO A 15 9.21 -7.27 -11.91
N ILE A 16 8.65 -6.31 -11.15
CA ILE A 16 8.04 -6.60 -9.84
C ILE A 16 6.92 -7.64 -10.08
N PRO A 17 6.88 -8.73 -9.30
CA PRO A 17 5.77 -9.68 -9.37
C PRO A 17 4.43 -9.00 -9.11
N THR A 18 3.36 -9.56 -9.68
CA THR A 18 1.99 -9.05 -9.52
C THR A 18 1.08 -10.12 -8.92
N LEU A 19 0.06 -9.70 -8.18
CA LEU A 19 -1.14 -10.47 -7.91
C LEU A 19 -2.23 -10.04 -8.89
N THR A 20 -3.25 -10.86 -9.07
CA THR A 20 -4.40 -10.50 -9.91
C THR A 20 -5.57 -10.12 -9.00
N LEU A 21 -6.07 -8.90 -9.14
CA LEU A 21 -7.29 -8.45 -8.47
C LEU A 21 -8.52 -9.22 -8.98
N PRO A 22 -9.63 -9.30 -8.23
CA PRO A 22 -10.88 -9.91 -8.71
C PRO A 22 -11.41 -9.32 -10.02
N THR A 23 -11.03 -8.08 -10.33
CA THR A 23 -11.35 -7.38 -11.60
C THR A 23 -10.50 -7.84 -12.79
N GLY A 24 -9.48 -8.70 -12.57
CA GLY A 24 -8.49 -9.08 -13.57
C GLY A 24 -7.31 -8.12 -13.71
N VAL A 25 -7.31 -6.99 -13.00
CA VAL A 25 -6.22 -6.01 -13.04
C VAL A 25 -5.01 -6.56 -12.27
N PRO A 26 -3.79 -6.56 -12.85
CA PRO A 26 -2.58 -6.93 -12.15
C PRO A 26 -2.14 -5.83 -11.17
N ILE A 27 -1.89 -6.18 -9.90
CA ILE A 27 -1.37 -5.28 -8.87
C ILE A 27 0.07 -5.65 -8.51
N PRO A 28 1.07 -4.75 -8.66
CA PRO A 28 2.44 -5.01 -8.23
C PRO A 28 2.50 -5.22 -6.71
N VAL A 29 3.17 -6.32 -6.26
CA VAL A 29 3.21 -6.69 -4.84
C VAL A 29 4.09 -5.76 -4.00
N LEU A 30 4.95 -4.95 -4.63
CA LEU A 30 5.80 -3.97 -3.98
C LEU A 30 5.51 -2.59 -4.56
N GLY A 31 5.01 -1.68 -3.72
CA GLY A 31 4.75 -0.28 -4.05
C GLY A 31 5.58 0.68 -3.20
N PHE A 32 5.46 1.96 -3.49
CA PHE A 32 6.04 3.06 -2.73
C PHE A 32 4.93 3.87 -2.05
N GLY A 33 4.97 3.96 -0.72
CA GLY A 33 3.99 4.73 0.06
C GLY A 33 4.41 6.19 0.23
N THR A 34 3.44 7.12 0.19
CA THR A 34 3.68 8.56 0.34
C THR A 34 3.24 9.12 1.71
N TYR A 35 2.73 8.28 2.61
CA TYR A 35 2.30 8.75 3.94
C TYR A 35 3.43 9.44 4.71
N LYS A 36 3.16 10.64 5.24
CA LYS A 36 4.15 11.49 5.93
C LYS A 36 5.36 11.87 5.06
N VAL A 37 5.21 11.92 3.76
CA VAL A 37 6.10 12.70 2.90
C VAL A 37 5.49 14.08 2.79
N SER A 38 6.26 15.12 3.09
CA SER A 38 5.78 16.50 2.96
C SER A 38 5.49 16.83 1.49
N PRO A 39 4.56 17.73 1.16
CA PRO A 39 4.35 18.14 -0.22
C PRO A 39 5.66 18.53 -0.91
N GLU A 40 6.53 19.30 -0.24
CA GLU A 40 7.80 19.77 -0.79
C GLU A 40 8.76 18.64 -1.19
N ASP A 41 8.68 17.49 -0.48
CA ASP A 41 9.55 16.34 -0.72
C ASP A 41 8.90 15.28 -1.66
N THR A 42 7.57 15.38 -1.88
CA THR A 42 6.81 14.28 -2.51
C THR A 42 7.17 14.10 -3.97
N TYR A 43 7.27 15.18 -4.74
CA TYR A 43 7.66 15.11 -6.15
C TYR A 43 9.00 14.37 -6.33
N ASP A 44 10.01 14.78 -5.59
CA ASP A 44 11.35 14.17 -5.65
C ASP A 44 11.35 12.71 -5.16
N ALA A 45 10.61 12.41 -4.10
CA ALA A 45 10.52 11.07 -3.54
C ALA A 45 9.87 10.09 -4.52
N VAL A 46 8.76 10.47 -5.15
CA VAL A 46 8.05 9.65 -6.14
C VAL A 46 8.88 9.50 -7.41
N SER A 47 9.49 10.58 -7.93
CA SER A 47 10.37 10.53 -9.10
C SER A 47 11.50 9.52 -8.91
N ARG A 48 12.18 9.57 -7.76
CA ARG A 48 13.26 8.63 -7.42
C ARG A 48 12.76 7.19 -7.26
N ALA A 49 11.58 6.99 -6.68
CA ALA A 49 10.98 5.65 -6.59
C ALA A 49 10.72 5.08 -7.99
N LEU A 50 10.19 5.87 -8.92
CA LEU A 50 9.99 5.47 -10.31
C LEU A 50 11.31 5.17 -11.04
N GLU A 51 12.36 5.97 -10.81
CA GLU A 51 13.72 5.74 -11.33
C GLU A 51 14.32 4.42 -10.83
N VAL A 52 14.11 4.07 -9.55
CA VAL A 52 14.53 2.79 -8.96
C VAL A 52 13.80 1.61 -9.60
N GLY A 53 12.59 1.81 -10.10
CA GLY A 53 11.80 0.77 -10.77
C GLY A 53 10.44 0.51 -10.13
N TYR A 54 10.05 1.22 -9.07
CA TYR A 54 8.68 1.13 -8.54
C TYR A 54 7.67 1.51 -9.62
N ARG A 55 6.56 0.78 -9.65
CA ARG A 55 5.44 1.03 -10.59
C ARG A 55 4.10 1.11 -9.88
N HIS A 56 4.08 0.92 -8.56
CA HIS A 56 2.91 1.07 -7.72
C HIS A 56 3.15 2.19 -6.71
N ILE A 57 2.33 3.24 -6.75
CA ILE A 57 2.37 4.39 -5.82
C ILE A 57 1.11 4.39 -4.98
N ASP A 58 1.26 4.32 -3.65
CA ASP A 58 0.17 4.40 -2.69
C ASP A 58 0.14 5.78 -2.04
N THR A 59 -0.94 6.52 -2.30
CA THR A 59 -1.21 7.84 -1.70
C THR A 59 -2.60 7.88 -1.06
N ALA A 60 -3.06 9.03 -0.62
CA ALA A 60 -4.41 9.29 -0.10
C ALA A 60 -4.70 10.80 -0.03
N GLN A 61 -5.98 11.17 -0.13
CA GLN A 61 -6.44 12.56 0.05
C GLN A 61 -5.92 13.17 1.36
N MET A 62 -6.00 12.43 2.47
CA MET A 62 -5.55 12.84 3.80
C MET A 62 -4.05 13.20 3.86
N TYR A 63 -3.23 12.72 2.93
CA TYR A 63 -1.78 13.00 2.97
C TYR A 63 -1.44 14.41 2.47
N GLY A 64 -2.36 15.06 1.73
CA GLY A 64 -2.22 16.41 1.23
C GLY A 64 -1.11 16.58 0.20
N ASN A 65 -0.77 15.51 -0.52
CA ASN A 65 0.34 15.48 -1.46
C ASN A 65 0.00 14.82 -2.81
N GLU A 66 -1.29 14.62 -3.13
CA GLU A 66 -1.72 14.01 -4.39
C GLU A 66 -1.28 14.82 -5.61
N ALA A 67 -1.28 16.16 -5.53
CA ALA A 67 -0.87 17.02 -6.63
C ALA A 67 0.62 16.84 -7.00
N GLU A 68 1.49 16.67 -6.02
CA GLU A 68 2.91 16.41 -6.21
C GLU A 68 3.16 15.00 -6.71
N VAL A 69 2.36 14.02 -6.25
CA VAL A 69 2.36 12.66 -6.81
C VAL A 69 2.00 12.73 -8.29
N GLY A 70 0.88 13.38 -8.65
CA GLY A 70 0.43 13.54 -10.04
C GLY A 70 1.48 14.21 -10.92
N ALA A 71 2.12 15.27 -10.42
CA ALA A 71 3.20 15.95 -11.13
C ALA A 71 4.40 15.04 -11.40
N ALA A 72 4.78 14.18 -10.43
CA ALA A 72 5.89 13.25 -10.60
C ALA A 72 5.55 12.11 -11.59
N LEU A 73 4.31 11.59 -11.52
CA LEU A 73 3.82 10.57 -12.47
C LEU A 73 3.86 11.10 -13.91
N GLU A 74 3.29 12.28 -14.15
CA GLU A 74 3.28 12.94 -15.47
C GLU A 74 4.70 13.19 -15.99
N ALA A 75 5.58 13.74 -15.16
CA ALA A 75 6.96 14.07 -15.52
C ALA A 75 7.83 12.84 -15.77
N SER A 76 7.46 11.66 -15.26
CA SER A 76 8.22 10.43 -15.42
C SER A 76 8.29 9.94 -16.87
N GLY A 77 7.32 10.32 -17.71
CA GLY A 77 7.18 9.83 -19.08
C GLY A 77 6.85 8.33 -19.17
N ILE A 78 6.58 7.65 -18.05
CA ILE A 78 6.14 6.25 -18.03
C ILE A 78 4.68 6.22 -18.50
N PRO A 79 4.30 5.34 -19.45
CA PRO A 79 2.91 5.19 -19.85
C PRO A 79 2.00 4.96 -18.64
N ARG A 80 0.82 5.63 -18.61
CA ARG A 80 -0.10 5.55 -17.46
C ARG A 80 -0.54 4.12 -17.14
N GLU A 81 -0.70 3.30 -18.17
CA GLU A 81 -1.05 1.88 -18.07
C GLU A 81 0.04 0.99 -17.45
N ASP A 82 1.29 1.46 -17.44
CA ASP A 82 2.42 0.78 -16.79
C ASP A 82 2.57 1.18 -15.30
N LEU A 83 1.73 2.09 -14.83
CA LEU A 83 1.69 2.54 -13.44
C LEU A 83 0.44 2.02 -12.74
N PHE A 84 0.58 1.65 -11.48
CA PHE A 84 -0.52 1.33 -10.58
C PHE A 84 -0.60 2.42 -9.50
N VAL A 85 -1.70 3.15 -9.47
CA VAL A 85 -1.90 4.29 -8.55
C VAL A 85 -3.06 3.97 -7.63
N THR A 86 -2.78 4.02 -6.31
CA THR A 86 -3.79 3.88 -5.26
C THR A 86 -4.02 5.21 -4.58
N THR A 87 -5.29 5.60 -4.41
CA THR A 87 -5.66 6.69 -3.51
C THR A 87 -6.83 6.28 -2.61
N LYS A 88 -7.18 7.13 -1.62
CA LYS A 88 -8.16 6.81 -0.60
C LYS A 88 -9.04 8.01 -0.30
N VAL A 89 -10.35 7.76 -0.19
CA VAL A 89 -11.34 8.77 0.24
C VAL A 89 -11.06 9.17 1.68
N ASP A 90 -10.90 10.46 1.91
CA ASP A 90 -10.61 11.06 3.22
C ASP A 90 -11.73 10.83 4.24
N ASN A 91 -11.38 10.78 5.50
CA ASN A 91 -12.30 10.60 6.62
C ASN A 91 -13.40 11.66 6.68
N SER A 92 -13.12 12.88 6.27
CA SER A 92 -14.08 14.00 6.24
C SER A 92 -15.07 13.91 5.08
N ASN A 93 -14.87 12.99 4.12
CA ASN A 93 -15.59 12.90 2.86
C ASN A 93 -16.50 11.66 2.76
N HIS A 94 -16.98 11.09 3.88
CA HIS A 94 -17.80 9.87 3.86
C HIS A 94 -19.22 10.10 3.33
N GLU A 95 -19.77 11.32 3.45
CA GLU A 95 -21.09 11.62 2.86
C GLU A 95 -21.04 11.41 1.33
N PRO A 96 -22.01 10.73 0.71
CA PRO A 96 -21.91 10.27 -0.69
C PRO A 96 -21.58 11.37 -1.69
N GLU A 97 -22.21 12.54 -1.57
CA GLU A 97 -21.95 13.68 -2.46
C GLU A 97 -20.53 14.24 -2.27
N ARG A 98 -20.04 14.25 -1.01
CA ARG A 98 -18.66 14.68 -0.70
C ARG A 98 -17.65 13.67 -1.19
N ALA A 99 -17.92 12.36 -1.00
CA ALA A 99 -17.08 11.29 -1.51
C ALA A 99 -16.94 11.41 -3.02
N ALA A 100 -18.04 11.52 -3.77
CA ALA A 100 -18.02 11.68 -5.23
C ALA A 100 -17.26 12.95 -5.67
N ALA A 101 -17.44 14.08 -4.97
CA ALA A 101 -16.71 15.31 -5.28
C ALA A 101 -15.20 15.18 -4.99
N SER A 102 -14.84 14.53 -3.88
CA SER A 102 -13.44 14.31 -3.49
C SER A 102 -12.71 13.33 -4.42
N ILE A 103 -13.39 12.32 -4.95
CA ILE A 103 -12.84 11.40 -5.95
C ILE A 103 -12.45 12.16 -7.22
N ARG A 104 -13.34 12.99 -7.75
CA ARG A 104 -13.02 13.83 -8.92
C ARG A 104 -11.82 14.74 -8.64
N ARG A 105 -11.76 15.34 -7.44
CA ARG A 105 -10.63 16.17 -7.05
C ARG A 105 -9.31 15.36 -7.02
N SER A 106 -9.32 14.14 -6.50
CA SER A 106 -8.13 13.28 -6.53
C SER A 106 -7.65 13.00 -7.95
N LEU A 107 -8.57 12.75 -8.91
CA LEU A 107 -8.19 12.56 -10.32
C LEU A 107 -7.55 13.82 -10.91
N GLU A 108 -8.10 15.01 -10.61
CA GLU A 108 -7.52 16.29 -11.01
C GLU A 108 -6.11 16.48 -10.42
N ASP A 109 -5.94 16.29 -9.11
CA ASP A 109 -4.67 16.46 -8.42
C ASP A 109 -3.64 15.42 -8.89
N LEU A 110 -4.04 14.15 -9.11
CA LEU A 110 -3.20 13.10 -9.66
C LEU A 110 -2.94 13.20 -11.17
N ARG A 111 -3.59 14.15 -11.86
CA ARG A 111 -3.45 14.41 -13.32
C ARG A 111 -3.71 13.16 -14.16
N THR A 112 -4.78 12.46 -13.85
CA THR A 112 -5.12 11.19 -14.51
C THR A 112 -6.63 11.03 -14.66
N ASP A 113 -7.06 10.31 -15.67
CA ASP A 113 -8.48 10.03 -15.91
C ASP A 113 -9.00 8.89 -15.02
N TYR A 114 -8.11 8.09 -14.42
CA TYR A 114 -8.49 6.98 -13.54
C TYR A 114 -7.40 6.67 -12.51
N VAL A 115 -7.79 6.04 -11.40
CA VAL A 115 -6.86 5.34 -10.49
C VAL A 115 -7.02 3.82 -10.63
N ASP A 116 -5.97 3.07 -10.35
CA ASP A 116 -6.03 1.61 -10.40
C ASP A 116 -6.74 1.02 -9.19
N LEU A 117 -6.64 1.70 -8.04
CA LEU A 117 -7.31 1.31 -6.81
C LEU A 117 -7.78 2.54 -6.03
N LEU A 118 -9.07 2.53 -5.68
CA LEU A 118 -9.69 3.53 -4.81
C LEU A 118 -10.16 2.87 -3.52
N LEU A 119 -9.75 3.39 -2.38
CA LEU A 119 -10.10 2.83 -1.07
C LEU A 119 -10.94 3.80 -0.23
N VAL A 120 -11.79 3.28 0.65
CA VAL A 120 -12.23 4.02 1.84
C VAL A 120 -11.10 3.97 2.86
N HIS A 121 -10.67 5.14 3.40
CA HIS A 121 -9.46 5.22 4.22
C HIS A 121 -9.62 4.61 5.63
N TRP A 122 -10.76 4.87 6.30
CA TRP A 122 -11.10 4.33 7.62
C TRP A 122 -12.60 4.06 7.75
N PRO A 123 -13.05 3.09 8.58
CA PRO A 123 -14.48 2.79 8.74
C PRO A 123 -15.26 3.85 9.54
N LEU A 124 -14.61 4.51 10.52
CA LEU A 124 -15.16 5.55 11.39
C LEU A 124 -16.51 5.16 12.09
N PRO A 125 -16.58 4.03 12.80
CA PRO A 125 -17.84 3.54 13.36
C PRO A 125 -18.42 4.42 14.48
N THR A 126 -17.64 5.36 15.01
CA THR A 126 -18.06 6.34 16.01
C THR A 126 -18.59 7.65 15.41
N LEU A 127 -18.44 7.81 14.10
CA LEU A 127 -18.90 8.97 13.33
C LEU A 127 -19.98 8.56 12.32
N TYR A 128 -20.57 9.51 11.62
CA TYR A 128 -21.55 9.27 10.55
C TYR A 128 -22.70 8.32 10.96
N GLY A 129 -23.16 8.40 12.23
CA GLY A 129 -24.21 7.52 12.74
C GLY A 129 -23.80 6.05 12.89
N GLY A 130 -22.50 5.74 12.75
CA GLY A 130 -21.98 4.38 12.79
C GLY A 130 -22.08 3.64 11.45
N ASP A 131 -22.49 4.31 10.37
CA ASP A 131 -22.57 3.71 9.04
C ASP A 131 -21.21 3.66 8.37
N VAL A 132 -20.51 2.55 8.51
CA VAL A 132 -19.20 2.29 7.91
C VAL A 132 -19.27 2.06 6.39
N ALA A 133 -20.46 1.88 5.83
CA ALA A 133 -20.68 1.68 4.40
C ALA A 133 -21.07 2.98 3.68
N LEU A 134 -21.29 4.07 4.40
CA LEU A 134 -21.80 5.32 3.86
C LEU A 134 -21.09 5.83 2.58
N PRO A 135 -19.74 5.80 2.45
CA PRO A 135 -19.08 6.25 1.24
C PRO A 135 -19.09 5.20 0.10
N TRP A 136 -19.46 3.94 0.37
CA TRP A 136 -19.30 2.84 -0.58
C TRP A 136 -20.03 3.06 -1.92
N PRO A 137 -21.29 3.56 -1.96
CA PRO A 137 -21.97 3.84 -3.24
C PRO A 137 -21.18 4.77 -4.17
N ALA A 138 -20.47 5.78 -3.63
CA ALA A 138 -19.66 6.67 -4.44
C ALA A 138 -18.43 5.98 -5.04
N LEU A 139 -17.85 4.98 -4.35
CA LEU A 139 -16.79 4.14 -4.90
C LEU A 139 -17.33 3.23 -6.01
N GLU A 140 -18.52 2.64 -5.83
CA GLU A 140 -19.19 1.84 -6.86
C GLU A 140 -19.48 2.65 -8.13
N ASP A 141 -19.94 3.89 -7.97
CA ASP A 141 -20.17 4.81 -9.08
C ASP A 141 -18.88 5.11 -9.83
N ALA A 142 -17.79 5.40 -9.11
CA ALA A 142 -16.47 5.62 -9.71
C ALA A 142 -15.94 4.38 -10.44
N PHE A 143 -16.15 3.19 -9.88
CA PHE A 143 -15.79 1.92 -10.52
C PHE A 143 -16.59 1.70 -11.81
N ASN A 144 -17.89 1.91 -11.78
CA ASN A 144 -18.78 1.73 -12.92
C ASN A 144 -18.53 2.77 -14.02
N ALA A 145 -18.12 3.99 -13.66
CA ALA A 145 -17.72 5.05 -14.58
C ALA A 145 -16.35 4.80 -15.24
N GLY A 146 -15.51 3.94 -14.63
CA GLY A 146 -14.14 3.73 -15.07
C GLY A 146 -13.11 4.67 -14.43
N ASP A 147 -13.53 5.52 -13.49
CA ASP A 147 -12.67 6.42 -12.71
C ASP A 147 -11.77 5.65 -11.73
N ALA A 148 -12.17 4.42 -11.37
CA ALA A 148 -11.37 3.47 -10.60
C ALA A 148 -11.43 2.06 -11.22
N ARG A 149 -10.30 1.40 -11.42
CA ARG A 149 -10.22 0.03 -11.97
C ARG A 149 -10.50 -1.06 -10.92
N ALA A 150 -10.34 -0.72 -9.65
CA ALA A 150 -10.70 -1.54 -8.50
C ALA A 150 -11.07 -0.65 -7.32
N ILE A 151 -11.91 -1.17 -6.43
CA ILE A 151 -12.33 -0.48 -5.20
C ILE A 151 -12.12 -1.38 -3.98
N GLY A 152 -11.88 -0.78 -2.82
CA GLY A 152 -11.61 -1.55 -1.62
C GLY A 152 -11.69 -0.74 -0.33
N LEU A 153 -11.23 -1.35 0.74
CA LEU A 153 -11.36 -0.85 2.10
C LEU A 153 -10.00 -0.76 2.76
N SER A 154 -9.78 0.29 3.55
CA SER A 154 -8.58 0.41 4.37
C SER A 154 -8.95 0.54 5.84
N ASN A 155 -8.23 -0.19 6.71
CA ASN A 155 -8.45 -0.21 8.16
C ASN A 155 -9.81 -0.79 8.61
N TYR A 156 -10.46 -1.55 7.77
CA TYR A 156 -11.72 -2.24 8.11
C TYR A 156 -11.41 -3.56 8.83
N GLU A 157 -12.08 -3.84 9.94
CA GLU A 157 -12.11 -5.14 10.59
C GLU A 157 -13.22 -6.00 9.98
N ARG A 158 -13.28 -7.27 10.34
CA ARG A 158 -14.20 -8.23 9.75
C ARG A 158 -15.66 -7.75 9.76
N GLU A 159 -16.16 -7.29 10.91
CA GLU A 159 -17.51 -6.78 11.04
C GLU A 159 -17.81 -5.58 10.14
N HIS A 160 -16.82 -4.70 9.97
CA HIS A 160 -16.94 -3.54 9.08
C HIS A 160 -17.00 -3.98 7.61
N VAL A 161 -16.18 -4.96 7.20
CA VAL A 161 -16.19 -5.52 5.83
C VAL A 161 -17.55 -6.18 5.55
N GLU A 162 -18.10 -6.96 6.51
CA GLU A 162 -19.41 -7.59 6.35
C GLU A 162 -20.54 -6.55 6.24
N ALA A 163 -20.47 -5.45 6.99
CA ALA A 163 -21.44 -4.37 6.88
C ALA A 163 -21.45 -3.75 5.47
N VAL A 164 -20.26 -3.48 4.89
CA VAL A 164 -20.17 -3.00 3.51
C VAL A 164 -20.72 -4.05 2.54
N ARG A 165 -20.30 -5.31 2.65
CA ARG A 165 -20.74 -6.40 1.77
C ARG A 165 -22.25 -6.64 1.79
N ALA A 166 -22.91 -6.35 2.90
CA ALA A 166 -24.36 -6.51 3.04
C ALA A 166 -25.16 -5.54 2.15
N VAL A 167 -24.57 -4.41 1.76
CA VAL A 167 -25.24 -3.38 0.93
C VAL A 167 -24.60 -3.21 -0.44
N ALA A 168 -23.38 -3.74 -0.62
CA ALA A 168 -22.59 -3.58 -1.84
C ALA A 168 -23.20 -4.32 -3.03
N THR A 169 -23.22 -3.66 -4.19
CA THR A 169 -23.49 -4.28 -5.51
C THR A 169 -22.20 -4.73 -6.18
N VAL A 170 -21.10 -4.05 -5.89
CA VAL A 170 -19.72 -4.43 -6.25
C VAL A 170 -18.97 -4.78 -4.97
N ALA A 171 -18.54 -6.04 -4.82
CA ALA A 171 -17.80 -6.46 -3.63
C ALA A 171 -16.43 -5.77 -3.54
N PRO A 172 -15.91 -5.47 -2.32
CA PRO A 172 -14.55 -4.96 -2.16
C PRO A 172 -13.51 -5.92 -2.74
N HIS A 173 -12.56 -5.39 -3.52
CA HIS A 173 -11.50 -6.16 -4.18
C HIS A 173 -10.23 -6.25 -3.33
N VAL A 174 -10.01 -5.27 -2.46
CA VAL A 174 -8.80 -5.10 -1.67
C VAL A 174 -9.13 -4.77 -0.22
N LEU A 175 -8.33 -5.30 0.71
CA LEU A 175 -8.31 -4.88 2.12
C LEU A 175 -6.90 -4.45 2.51
N GLN A 176 -6.69 -3.15 2.76
CA GLN A 176 -5.42 -2.57 3.17
C GLN A 176 -5.43 -2.26 4.67
N VAL A 177 -4.59 -2.94 5.45
CA VAL A 177 -4.53 -2.76 6.92
C VAL A 177 -3.11 -2.75 7.44
N GLU A 178 -2.92 -2.36 8.72
CA GLU A 178 -1.64 -2.52 9.39
C GLU A 178 -1.25 -3.98 9.43
N SER A 179 -0.05 -4.30 8.89
CA SER A 179 0.53 -5.63 9.03
C SER A 179 2.04 -5.61 8.94
N HIS A 180 2.70 -6.24 9.91
CA HIS A 180 4.15 -6.38 10.02
C HIS A 180 4.47 -7.53 11.00
N PRO A 181 5.74 -7.96 11.16
CA PRO A 181 6.08 -9.11 12.00
C PRO A 181 5.53 -9.10 13.43
N PHE A 182 5.34 -7.92 14.04
CA PHE A 182 4.81 -7.80 15.41
C PHE A 182 3.29 -7.76 15.49
N PHE A 183 2.62 -7.58 14.35
CA PHE A 183 1.17 -7.53 14.19
C PHE A 183 0.80 -8.04 12.79
N PRO A 184 0.87 -9.35 12.54
CA PRO A 184 0.68 -9.93 11.21
C PRO A 184 -0.78 -9.91 10.73
N ASN A 185 -1.73 -9.61 11.61
CA ASN A 185 -3.17 -9.55 11.31
C ASN A 185 -3.68 -10.83 10.60
N ALA A 186 -3.16 -11.99 11.02
CA ALA A 186 -3.27 -13.25 10.30
C ALA A 186 -4.73 -13.72 10.11
N ASN A 187 -5.58 -13.53 11.12
CA ASN A 187 -7.00 -13.91 11.05
C ASN A 187 -7.76 -13.05 10.02
N LEU A 188 -7.52 -11.73 10.02
CA LEU A 188 -8.16 -10.81 9.10
C LEU A 188 -7.65 -11.02 7.66
N ARG A 189 -6.34 -11.31 7.50
CA ARG A 189 -5.78 -11.71 6.21
C ARG A 189 -6.45 -12.97 5.66
N THR A 190 -6.52 -14.03 6.45
CA THR A 190 -7.14 -15.30 6.04
C THR A 190 -8.61 -15.10 5.66
N TYR A 191 -9.32 -14.27 6.42
CA TYR A 191 -10.69 -13.90 6.12
C TYR A 191 -10.80 -13.15 4.79
N ALA A 192 -10.00 -12.11 4.57
CA ALA A 192 -10.02 -11.32 3.33
C ALA A 192 -9.68 -12.18 2.10
N GLN A 193 -8.61 -12.99 2.19
CA GLN A 193 -8.21 -13.92 1.14
C GLN A 193 -9.30 -14.98 0.86
N GLY A 194 -10.00 -15.46 1.89
CA GLY A 194 -11.14 -16.37 1.75
C GLY A 194 -12.33 -15.75 1.00
N LEU A 195 -12.43 -14.43 0.96
CA LEU A 195 -13.39 -13.68 0.16
C LEU A 195 -12.87 -13.33 -1.25
N GLY A 196 -11.64 -13.73 -1.58
CA GLY A 196 -10.98 -13.37 -2.85
C GLY A 196 -10.39 -11.97 -2.88
N MET A 197 -10.36 -11.25 -1.74
CA MET A 197 -9.75 -9.93 -1.67
C MET A 197 -8.22 -10.02 -1.65
N VAL A 198 -7.54 -9.11 -2.32
CA VAL A 198 -6.10 -8.93 -2.14
C VAL A 198 -5.84 -8.22 -0.82
N PHE A 199 -4.87 -8.71 -0.07
CA PHE A 199 -4.49 -8.15 1.23
C PHE A 199 -3.27 -7.25 1.08
N GLU A 200 -3.39 -6.00 1.48
CA GLU A 200 -2.32 -5.01 1.48
C GLU A 200 -1.89 -4.66 2.89
N ALA A 201 -0.59 -4.51 3.09
CA ALA A 201 0.02 -4.23 4.39
C ALA A 201 0.63 -2.83 4.41
N TRP A 202 0.01 -1.88 5.15
CA TRP A 202 0.67 -0.63 5.44
C TRP A 202 1.56 -0.73 6.69
N SER A 203 2.56 0.15 6.79
CA SER A 203 3.63 0.10 7.80
C SER A 203 4.36 -1.25 7.88
N PRO A 204 4.76 -1.88 6.76
CA PRO A 204 5.35 -3.22 6.78
C PRO A 204 6.67 -3.28 7.57
N LEU A 205 7.31 -2.14 7.80
CA LEU A 205 8.53 -1.98 8.59
C LEU A 205 8.28 -1.58 10.05
N ALA A 206 7.02 -1.65 10.53
CA ALA A 206 6.65 -1.33 11.91
C ALA A 206 7.25 0.00 12.39
N ARG A 207 7.11 1.07 11.57
CA ARG A 207 7.68 2.42 11.84
C ARG A 207 9.18 2.40 12.16
N GLY A 208 9.91 1.41 11.65
CA GLY A 208 11.36 1.24 11.84
C GLY A 208 11.75 0.28 12.97
N ARG A 209 10.82 -0.26 13.76
CA ARG A 209 11.10 -1.24 14.82
C ARG A 209 11.84 -2.48 14.27
N VAL A 210 11.56 -2.90 13.04
CA VAL A 210 12.22 -4.03 12.40
C VAL A 210 13.75 -3.88 12.29
N VAL A 211 14.26 -2.64 12.26
CA VAL A 211 15.69 -2.36 12.05
C VAL A 211 16.57 -2.87 13.19
N THR A 212 16.04 -2.88 14.41
CA THR A 212 16.76 -3.27 15.63
C THR A 212 16.26 -4.57 16.24
N GLU A 213 15.31 -5.24 15.60
CA GLU A 213 14.80 -6.53 16.09
C GLU A 213 15.85 -7.62 15.90
N ALA A 214 16.27 -8.24 17.00
CA ALA A 214 17.38 -9.19 17.00
C ALA A 214 17.18 -10.36 16.02
N THR A 215 15.97 -10.93 15.98
CA THR A 215 15.63 -12.03 15.08
C THR A 215 15.80 -11.64 13.61
N LEU A 216 15.31 -10.44 13.23
CA LEU A 216 15.42 -9.96 11.85
C LEU A 216 16.86 -9.60 11.47
N VAL A 217 17.62 -9.04 12.42
CA VAL A 217 19.04 -8.72 12.25
C VAL A 217 19.88 -9.99 12.06
N GLU A 218 19.66 -11.01 12.89
CA GLU A 218 20.37 -12.31 12.79
C GLU A 218 20.06 -13.02 11.47
N ILE A 219 18.79 -13.11 11.09
CA ILE A 219 18.37 -13.70 9.81
C ILE A 219 19.00 -12.94 8.65
N GLY A 220 18.90 -11.62 8.66
CA GLY A 220 19.49 -10.77 7.62
C GLY A 220 21.01 -10.96 7.48
N ALA A 221 21.72 -11.00 8.61
CA ALA A 221 23.18 -11.24 8.62
C ALA A 221 23.54 -12.63 8.06
N HIS A 222 22.73 -13.65 8.34
CA HIS A 222 22.96 -15.01 7.83
C HIS A 222 22.83 -15.08 6.30
N ILE A 223 21.84 -14.39 5.70
CA ILE A 223 21.58 -14.41 4.26
C ILE A 223 22.21 -13.24 3.50
N GLY A 224 22.91 -12.33 4.19
CA GLY A 224 23.63 -11.22 3.56
C GLY A 224 22.75 -10.01 3.19
N VAL A 225 21.58 -9.82 3.84
CA VAL A 225 20.66 -8.70 3.58
C VAL A 225 20.32 -7.93 4.85
N GLY A 226 19.64 -6.78 4.70
CA GLY A 226 19.21 -5.98 5.86
C GLY A 226 17.91 -6.50 6.52
N PRO A 227 17.68 -6.19 7.81
CA PRO A 227 16.45 -6.60 8.52
C PRO A 227 15.17 -6.04 7.90
N THR A 228 15.22 -4.89 7.21
CA THR A 228 14.09 -4.34 6.46
C THR A 228 13.71 -5.21 5.27
N GLN A 229 14.70 -5.72 4.54
CA GLN A 229 14.48 -6.67 3.43
C GLN A 229 13.87 -7.98 3.94
N VAL A 230 14.37 -8.51 5.07
CA VAL A 230 13.81 -9.70 5.73
C VAL A 230 12.32 -9.50 6.06
N ALA A 231 11.96 -8.38 6.68
CA ALA A 231 10.57 -8.08 7.03
C ALA A 231 9.66 -7.92 5.80
N LEU A 232 10.15 -7.24 4.76
CA LEU A 232 9.41 -7.08 3.49
C LEU A 232 9.24 -8.43 2.80
N ARG A 233 10.29 -9.24 2.70
CA ARG A 233 10.22 -10.57 2.09
C ARG A 233 9.24 -11.47 2.83
N TRP A 234 9.27 -11.49 4.16
CA TRP A 234 8.31 -12.22 4.99
C TRP A 234 6.86 -11.84 4.68
N ALA A 235 6.56 -10.55 4.47
CA ALA A 235 5.23 -10.10 4.11
C ALA A 235 4.84 -10.55 2.69
N LEU A 236 5.75 -10.39 1.73
CA LEU A 236 5.55 -10.82 0.33
C LEU A 236 5.30 -12.33 0.22
N ASP A 237 6.04 -13.16 0.95
CA ASP A 237 5.85 -14.62 0.96
C ASP A 237 4.49 -15.05 1.54
N ARG A 238 3.78 -14.15 2.23
CA ARG A 238 2.39 -14.34 2.71
C ARG A 238 1.32 -13.81 1.76
N GLY A 239 1.74 -13.38 0.56
CA GLY A 239 0.84 -12.82 -0.45
C GLY A 239 0.35 -11.41 -0.09
N HIS A 240 1.13 -10.64 0.70
CA HIS A 240 0.81 -9.24 0.93
C HIS A 240 1.33 -8.38 -0.23
N VAL A 241 0.61 -7.30 -0.52
CA VAL A 241 1.16 -6.12 -1.20
C VAL A 241 1.70 -5.18 -0.12
N VAL A 242 2.91 -4.63 -0.31
CA VAL A 242 3.59 -3.81 0.71
C VAL A 242 4.06 -2.46 0.17
N PHE A 243 4.05 -1.42 1.05
CA PHE A 243 4.41 -0.03 0.70
C PHE A 243 5.47 0.51 1.66
N PRO A 244 6.74 0.08 1.55
CA PRO A 244 7.81 0.73 2.33
C PRO A 244 7.98 2.18 1.91
N LYS A 245 8.07 3.10 2.91
CA LYS A 245 8.29 4.54 2.70
C LYS A 245 9.66 4.95 3.18
N THR A 246 10.38 5.69 2.35
CA THR A 246 11.64 6.32 2.72
C THR A 246 11.96 7.49 1.79
N LEU A 247 12.66 8.51 2.30
CA LEU A 247 13.22 9.60 1.49
C LEU A 247 14.66 9.33 1.06
N SER A 248 15.29 8.27 1.58
CA SER A 248 16.67 7.91 1.25
C SER A 248 16.74 7.08 -0.04
N PRO A 249 17.41 7.54 -1.10
CA PRO A 249 17.57 6.78 -2.33
C PRO A 249 18.23 5.40 -2.11
N ALA A 250 19.21 5.33 -1.22
CA ALA A 250 19.86 4.07 -0.88
C ALA A 250 18.88 3.07 -0.26
N ARG A 251 17.99 3.53 0.66
CA ARG A 251 16.95 2.67 1.25
C ARG A 251 15.84 2.33 0.25
N MET A 252 15.53 3.21 -0.71
CA MET A 252 14.60 2.88 -1.79
C MET A 252 15.11 1.68 -2.59
N ALA A 253 16.38 1.73 -3.04
CA ALA A 253 17.00 0.64 -3.77
C ALA A 253 17.10 -0.65 -2.92
N THR A 254 17.47 -0.54 -1.64
CA THR A 254 17.52 -1.69 -0.72
C THR A 254 16.15 -2.32 -0.50
N ASN A 255 15.10 -1.52 -0.30
CA ASN A 255 13.73 -2.02 -0.14
C ASN A 255 13.17 -2.61 -1.45
N PHE A 256 13.69 -2.20 -2.59
CA PHE A 256 13.31 -2.74 -3.89
C PHE A 256 13.93 -4.12 -4.14
N ASP A 257 15.16 -4.36 -3.65
CA ASP A 257 15.88 -5.62 -3.80
C ASP A 257 15.45 -6.65 -2.73
N VAL A 258 14.21 -7.12 -2.84
CA VAL A 258 13.59 -8.11 -1.93
C VAL A 258 13.25 -9.42 -2.60
N PHE A 259 13.54 -9.54 -3.90
CA PHE A 259 13.26 -10.75 -4.70
C PHE A 259 14.53 -11.56 -4.98
N SER A 260 15.70 -11.09 -4.61
CA SER A 260 17.00 -11.73 -4.85
C SER A 260 17.33 -12.88 -3.89
N PHE A 261 16.54 -13.07 -2.83
CA PHE A 261 16.71 -14.09 -1.81
C PHE A 261 15.38 -14.74 -1.40
N VAL A 262 15.44 -15.81 -0.63
CA VAL A 262 14.29 -16.48 -0.05
C VAL A 262 14.49 -16.67 1.46
N LEU A 263 13.39 -16.75 2.21
CA LEU A 263 13.39 -17.16 3.61
C LEU A 263 13.09 -18.67 3.68
N ASP A 264 13.86 -19.39 4.46
CA ASP A 264 13.57 -20.78 4.73
C ASP A 264 12.42 -20.95 5.77
N PRO A 265 11.86 -22.15 5.95
CA PRO A 265 10.76 -22.38 6.89
C PRO A 265 11.12 -22.09 8.36
N GLU A 266 12.38 -22.31 8.79
CA GLU A 266 12.82 -22.01 10.15
C GLU A 266 12.91 -20.51 10.39
N GLN A 267 13.52 -19.77 9.46
CA GLN A 267 13.57 -18.31 9.48
C GLN A 267 12.16 -17.71 9.51
N THR A 268 11.28 -18.24 8.67
CA THR A 268 9.88 -17.82 8.60
C THR A 268 9.16 -18.04 9.95
N ALA A 269 9.32 -19.20 10.56
CA ALA A 269 8.71 -19.52 11.86
C ALA A 269 9.27 -18.62 12.99
N ARG A 270 10.55 -18.29 12.96
CA ARG A 270 11.17 -17.33 13.91
C ARG A 270 10.58 -15.94 13.78
N ILE A 271 10.30 -15.49 12.55
CA ILE A 271 9.66 -14.20 12.33
C ILE A 271 8.21 -14.23 12.79
N ASP A 272 7.47 -15.32 12.54
CA ASP A 272 6.11 -15.51 13.01
C ASP A 272 5.99 -15.46 14.54
N ALA A 273 7.00 -15.95 15.24
CA ALA A 273 7.05 -15.90 16.71
C ALA A 273 7.18 -14.48 17.29
N LEU A 274 7.42 -13.45 16.46
CA LEU A 274 7.42 -12.04 16.87
C LEU A 274 6.01 -11.45 17.03
N ASP A 275 4.96 -12.19 16.64
CA ASP A 275 3.57 -11.74 16.77
C ASP A 275 3.25 -11.41 18.24
N ALA A 276 2.90 -10.16 18.49
CA ALA A 276 2.51 -9.68 19.81
C ALA A 276 0.98 -9.44 19.92
N GLY A 277 0.20 -9.89 18.94
CA GLY A 277 -1.23 -9.64 18.86
C GLY A 277 -1.52 -8.13 18.88
N GLU A 278 -2.61 -7.73 19.54
CA GLU A 278 -2.99 -6.31 19.64
C GLU A 278 -1.90 -5.41 20.28
N ALA A 279 -1.03 -5.96 21.13
CA ALA A 279 0.10 -5.21 21.69
C ALA A 279 1.16 -4.83 20.64
N GLY A 280 1.12 -5.47 19.48
CA GLY A 280 1.97 -5.15 18.32
C GLY A 280 1.44 -3.99 17.48
N ARG A 281 0.16 -3.65 17.54
CA ARG A 281 -0.47 -2.57 16.78
C ARG A 281 0.21 -1.23 17.07
N MET A 282 0.52 -0.47 16.05
CA MET A 282 1.15 0.85 16.13
C MET A 282 0.25 1.97 15.63
N GLY A 283 -0.73 1.65 14.81
CA GLY A 283 -1.74 2.58 14.31
C GLY A 283 -2.91 2.75 15.27
N SER A 284 -3.87 3.58 14.88
CA SER A 284 -5.14 3.70 15.58
C SER A 284 -5.95 2.41 15.44
N HIS A 285 -6.75 2.09 16.45
CA HIS A 285 -7.67 0.96 16.37
C HIS A 285 -8.89 1.35 15.52
N PRO A 286 -9.28 0.53 14.51
CA PRO A 286 -10.37 0.86 13.60
C PRO A 286 -11.72 1.14 14.29
N ALA A 287 -12.03 0.40 15.36
CA ALA A 287 -13.29 0.56 16.09
C ALA A 287 -13.40 1.87 16.88
N THR A 288 -12.28 2.58 17.10
CA THR A 288 -12.25 3.82 17.92
C THR A 288 -11.63 5.01 17.20
N MET A 289 -11.24 4.84 15.93
CA MET A 289 -10.73 5.94 15.11
C MET A 289 -11.83 6.97 14.88
N ASP A 290 -11.57 8.23 15.24
CA ASP A 290 -12.54 9.34 15.22
C ASP A 290 -11.99 10.65 14.63
N ARG A 291 -10.79 10.59 14.04
CA ARG A 291 -10.16 11.78 13.41
C ARG A 291 -10.67 11.99 11.99
N LEU A 292 -11.12 13.21 11.73
CA LEU A 292 -11.47 13.73 10.41
C LEU A 292 -10.27 14.43 9.78
#